data_fdeccdbce3ff6c06a09b2a1c19761c5e
#
_entry.id   fdeccdbce3ff6c06a09b2a1c19761c5e
#
_cell.length_a   1.000
_cell.length_b   1.000
_cell.length_c   1.000
_cell.angle_alpha   90.00
_cell.angle_beta   90.00
_cell.angle_gamma   90.00
#
_symmetry.space_group_name_H-M   'P 1'
#
loop_
_entity.id
_entity.type
_entity.pdbx_description
1 polymer ?
#
loop_
_entity_poly.entity_id
_entity_poly.type
_entity_poly.pdbx_seq_one_letter_code
_entity_poly.pdbx_strand_id
1 'polypeptide(L)'
;GSSEAPIKTITEDARRAVAGKKVVIHQGTYRECVRPQAGGEGPEKMVLYEAAGDGDVVIKASEEVTEFEKSTGWIMGEIEGEEKTPIIWCHHLNPEQFKGYNPFCAVNILHDRLFIEYDKTDMTPYLNRRGMVFCDGKPLVQVALYRQMTEQPGSYWVEANGQTIHFRLENDEDPRMHTIELTCREQCFAPEIPFLSYIHVKGITCAHAAMGAPVPQRGALSCMRGHHWIIENCTIDWSNAVGIDIGNECWHHDILPDQQIGYTIIRGCHIKDVGVCGIAGLFAEHVLIEDNLIEGTGWQKMELSWEAAGIKLHNSVGSLFRRNIFKRTYRADHLWLDCGNENNRITQNLFLDGIEQREAVFIECSRDETNLIDNNIFWNIEGRFDQEKIPKEPGSSGWYKLREHDVVNGYGVYGEGTDHLYLSNNFFGKCRGSGYFAKPVSFRMEQDMMRGGTGRDTRIFNNFFYECGQSAITFPTQHNEAENNCYANQPSGYLRVMYPEPEVCLDLKTWKEFYGFDQNGQTAWVSVKVDTEAYTITFDEAAKKPVFFHGQEKRINLIDNAEKLKPVSTNTLTAGDFFGEARGEQSFPGPFTSIENKKVYSIDPRKKIY
;
A
#
# COMPACT_ATOMS: atom_id res chain seq x y z
N GLY A 1 -1.33 37.94 -2.52
CA GLY A 1 -2.61 38.54 -2.87
C GLY A 1 -3.41 38.96 -1.67
N SER A 2 -4.42 39.72 -1.89
CA SER A 2 -5.47 39.99 -0.93
C SER A 2 -6.79 39.50 -1.49
N SER A 3 -7.84 39.42 -0.66
CA SER A 3 -9.20 39.09 -1.14
C SER A 3 -9.70 40.01 -2.25
N GLU A 4 -9.22 41.26 -2.29
CA GLU A 4 -9.56 42.28 -3.30
C GLU A 4 -8.67 42.20 -4.56
N ALA A 5 -7.47 41.61 -4.44
CA ALA A 5 -6.50 41.44 -5.52
C ALA A 5 -5.87 40.03 -5.47
N PRO A 6 -6.64 38.98 -5.79
CA PRO A 6 -6.14 37.61 -5.75
C PRO A 6 -5.03 37.38 -6.77
N ILE A 7 -4.10 36.53 -6.43
CA ILE A 7 -3.05 36.08 -7.35
C ILE A 7 -3.59 34.93 -8.20
N LYS A 8 -3.24 34.92 -9.49
CA LYS A 8 -3.82 33.98 -10.45
C LYS A 8 -3.32 32.54 -10.29
N THR A 9 -2.07 32.34 -9.82
CA THR A 9 -1.43 31.04 -9.72
C THR A 9 -0.97 30.76 -8.28
N ILE A 10 -1.02 29.53 -7.84
CA ILE A 10 -0.55 29.11 -6.50
C ILE A 10 0.97 29.27 -6.43
N THR A 11 1.68 28.95 -7.52
CA THR A 11 3.16 29.07 -7.58
C THR A 11 3.63 30.50 -7.32
N GLU A 12 2.93 31.52 -7.79
CA GLU A 12 3.32 32.90 -7.51
C GLU A 12 3.07 33.29 -6.04
N ASP A 13 1.99 32.77 -5.42
CA ASP A 13 1.78 32.94 -3.98
C ASP A 13 2.84 32.18 -3.17
N ALA A 14 3.22 30.98 -3.62
CA ALA A 14 4.25 30.16 -2.96
C ALA A 14 5.63 30.84 -2.95
N ARG A 15 5.95 31.65 -3.96
CA ARG A 15 7.18 32.48 -3.98
C ARG A 15 7.21 33.56 -2.92
N ARG A 16 6.04 34.00 -2.44
CA ARG A 16 5.88 35.07 -1.45
C ARG A 16 5.60 34.54 -0.06
N ALA A 17 5.26 33.27 0.07
CA ALA A 17 4.96 32.65 1.34
C ALA A 17 6.24 32.53 2.18
N VAL A 18 6.15 32.92 3.44
CA VAL A 18 7.23 32.84 4.45
C VAL A 18 6.67 32.29 5.75
N ALA A 19 7.53 31.97 6.71
CA ALA A 19 7.14 31.40 8.00
C ALA A 19 5.96 32.14 8.66
N GLY A 20 4.98 31.36 9.11
CA GLY A 20 3.74 31.85 9.73
C GLY A 20 2.72 32.47 8.76
N LYS A 21 2.94 32.36 7.45
CA LYS A 21 2.00 32.83 6.44
C LYS A 21 1.10 31.72 5.93
N LYS A 22 -0.08 32.12 5.45
CA LYS A 22 -1.11 31.27 4.92
C LYS A 22 -1.40 31.64 3.48
N VAL A 23 -1.39 30.64 2.60
CA VAL A 23 -1.85 30.70 1.21
C VAL A 23 -3.23 30.06 1.18
N VAL A 24 -4.26 30.86 0.92
CA VAL A 24 -5.65 30.39 0.80
C VAL A 24 -5.96 30.23 -0.68
N ILE A 25 -6.34 29.01 -1.07
CA ILE A 25 -6.53 28.63 -2.46
C ILE A 25 -8.03 28.42 -2.70
N HIS A 26 -8.60 29.24 -3.57
CA HIS A 26 -10.00 29.16 -3.96
C HIS A 26 -10.27 27.98 -4.90
N GLN A 27 -11.54 27.58 -5.02
CA GLN A 27 -11.96 26.51 -5.93
C GLN A 27 -11.43 26.73 -7.34
N GLY A 28 -11.01 25.65 -7.98
CA GLY A 28 -10.54 25.70 -9.35
C GLY A 28 -9.57 24.57 -9.71
N THR A 29 -9.31 24.46 -11.02
CA THR A 29 -8.28 23.57 -11.55
C THR A 29 -7.04 24.39 -11.92
N TYR A 30 -5.94 24.08 -11.25
CA TYR A 30 -4.65 24.75 -11.42
C TYR A 30 -3.68 23.81 -12.14
N ARG A 31 -3.33 24.14 -13.40
CA ARG A 31 -2.41 23.33 -14.21
C ARG A 31 -0.98 23.82 -14.03
N GLU A 32 -0.41 23.45 -12.89
CA GLU A 32 0.94 23.89 -12.49
C GLU A 32 1.60 22.86 -11.56
N CYS A 33 2.88 23.04 -11.28
CA CYS A 33 3.55 22.43 -10.15
C CYS A 33 3.84 23.52 -9.14
N VAL A 34 3.21 23.47 -7.98
CA VAL A 34 3.44 24.45 -6.91
C VAL A 34 4.81 24.24 -6.30
N ARG A 35 5.63 25.29 -6.27
CA ARG A 35 7.02 25.26 -5.84
C ARG A 35 7.24 26.18 -4.61
N PRO A 36 7.01 25.72 -3.36
CA PRO A 36 7.37 26.46 -2.17
C PRO A 36 8.84 26.89 -2.17
N GLN A 37 9.11 28.14 -1.77
CA GLN A 37 10.45 28.71 -1.69
C GLN A 37 10.92 28.89 -0.24
N ALA A 38 10.02 28.78 0.74
CA ALA A 38 10.32 28.88 2.15
C ALA A 38 9.49 27.89 2.96
N GLY A 39 10.08 27.39 4.03
CA GLY A 39 9.40 26.63 5.08
C GLY A 39 9.05 27.50 6.27
N GLY A 40 8.47 26.89 7.30
CA GLY A 40 8.22 27.52 8.60
C GLY A 40 9.47 27.52 9.50
N GLU A 41 9.33 28.16 10.65
CA GLU A 41 10.38 28.25 11.68
C GLU A 41 10.07 27.36 12.91
N GLY A 42 8.95 26.63 12.87
CA GLY A 42 8.51 25.78 13.95
C GLY A 42 7.01 25.48 13.89
N PRO A 43 6.47 24.66 14.80
CA PRO A 43 5.05 24.27 14.80
C PRO A 43 4.08 25.45 14.83
N GLU A 44 4.41 26.53 15.54
CA GLU A 44 3.56 27.72 15.67
C GLU A 44 3.73 28.71 14.50
N LYS A 45 4.69 28.45 13.63
CA LYS A 45 5.03 29.34 12.50
C LYS A 45 5.21 28.55 11.19
N MET A 46 4.34 27.58 10.96
CA MET A 46 4.32 26.83 9.70
C MET A 46 3.91 27.73 8.52
N VAL A 47 4.31 27.34 7.32
CA VAL A 47 3.71 27.87 6.08
C VAL A 47 2.52 26.99 5.73
N LEU A 48 1.32 27.58 5.71
CA LEU A 48 0.08 26.84 5.44
C LEU A 48 -0.42 27.10 4.02
N TYR A 49 -0.65 26.03 3.28
CA TYR A 49 -1.36 26.02 1.99
C TYR A 49 -2.69 25.30 2.21
N GLU A 50 -3.82 26.02 2.12
CA GLU A 50 -5.11 25.41 2.35
C GLU A 50 -6.17 25.80 1.32
N ALA A 51 -7.06 24.86 1.03
CA ALA A 51 -8.27 25.13 0.27
C ALA A 51 -9.19 26.09 1.06
N ALA A 52 -9.79 27.06 0.36
CA ALA A 52 -10.66 28.07 0.96
C ALA A 52 -11.98 27.49 1.52
N GLY A 53 -12.36 26.27 1.09
CA GLY A 53 -13.60 25.62 1.48
C GLY A 53 -14.81 26.07 0.67
N ASP A 54 -14.61 26.77 -0.44
CA ASP A 54 -15.61 27.25 -1.38
C ASP A 54 -15.87 26.29 -2.54
N GLY A 55 -15.14 25.18 -2.60
CA GLY A 55 -15.24 24.12 -3.59
C GLY A 55 -13.92 23.37 -3.75
N ASP A 56 -13.83 22.51 -4.76
CA ASP A 56 -12.65 21.68 -4.99
C ASP A 56 -11.46 22.48 -5.49
N VAL A 57 -10.32 22.27 -4.87
CA VAL A 57 -9.02 22.80 -5.31
C VAL A 57 -8.22 21.65 -5.91
N VAL A 58 -8.02 21.67 -7.23
CA VAL A 58 -7.34 20.59 -7.95
C VAL A 58 -6.09 21.13 -8.64
N ILE A 59 -4.93 20.64 -8.24
CA ILE A 59 -3.66 20.89 -8.91
C ILE A 59 -3.40 19.72 -9.86
N LYS A 60 -3.41 20.00 -11.17
CA LYS A 60 -3.21 18.98 -12.20
C LYS A 60 -1.84 19.08 -12.87
N ALA A 61 -1.17 17.94 -12.94
CA ALA A 61 0.07 17.82 -13.71
C ALA A 61 -0.16 17.57 -15.21
N SER A 62 -1.41 17.59 -15.67
CA SER A 62 -1.82 17.43 -17.07
C SER A 62 -2.26 18.75 -17.70
N GLU A 63 -2.24 18.79 -19.03
CA GLU A 63 -2.85 19.85 -19.86
C GLU A 63 -3.95 19.27 -20.74
N GLU A 64 -4.94 20.09 -21.08
CA GLU A 64 -5.94 19.75 -22.07
C GLU A 64 -5.40 19.93 -23.49
N VAL A 65 -5.78 19.04 -24.39
CA VAL A 65 -5.41 19.09 -25.79
C VAL A 65 -6.66 19.02 -26.66
N THR A 66 -6.64 19.76 -27.77
CA THR A 66 -7.81 19.93 -28.66
C THR A 66 -7.53 19.66 -30.14
N GLU A 67 -6.26 19.48 -30.48
CA GLU A 67 -5.86 19.27 -31.88
C GLU A 67 -5.68 17.78 -32.13
N PHE A 68 -6.54 17.21 -32.94
CA PHE A 68 -6.54 15.78 -33.25
C PHE A 68 -6.70 15.56 -34.74
N GLU A 69 -6.00 14.59 -35.28
CA GLU A 69 -6.19 14.09 -36.63
C GLU A 69 -6.35 12.57 -36.64
N LYS A 70 -6.91 12.03 -37.72
CA LYS A 70 -7.00 10.57 -37.83
C LYS A 70 -5.62 9.99 -38.07
N SER A 71 -5.27 8.99 -37.26
CA SER A 71 -4.05 8.24 -37.44
C SER A 71 -4.06 7.47 -38.75
N THR A 72 -3.02 7.61 -39.53
CA THR A 72 -2.86 6.96 -40.85
C THR A 72 -1.47 6.32 -40.96
N GLY A 73 -1.37 5.27 -41.77
CA GLY A 73 -0.05 4.66 -42.09
C GLY A 73 0.49 3.62 -41.15
N TRP A 74 -0.17 3.37 -40.01
CA TRP A 74 0.27 2.37 -39.02
C TRP A 74 -0.54 1.07 -39.08
N ILE A 75 -1.62 1.02 -39.85
CA ILE A 75 -2.44 -0.19 -40.02
C ILE A 75 -1.73 -1.12 -40.99
N MET A 76 -1.25 -2.23 -40.48
CA MET A 76 -0.56 -3.28 -41.25
C MET A 76 -1.55 -4.36 -41.66
N GLY A 77 -2.35 -4.10 -42.71
CA GLY A 77 -3.27 -5.05 -43.30
C GLY A 77 -4.73 -4.94 -42.84
N GLU A 78 -5.63 -5.63 -43.52
CA GLU A 78 -7.03 -5.75 -43.14
C GLU A 78 -7.14 -6.67 -41.90
N ILE A 79 -7.96 -6.28 -40.93
CA ILE A 79 -8.30 -7.14 -39.80
C ILE A 79 -9.36 -8.11 -40.29
N GLU A 80 -8.98 -9.36 -40.47
CA GLU A 80 -9.86 -10.41 -40.98
C GLU A 80 -11.04 -10.60 -40.00
N GLY A 81 -12.26 -10.34 -40.49
CA GLY A 81 -13.49 -10.60 -39.76
C GLY A 81 -14.12 -9.43 -39.00
N GLU A 82 -13.58 -8.21 -39.08
CA GLU A 82 -14.23 -7.04 -38.49
C GLU A 82 -15.11 -6.30 -39.52
N GLU A 83 -16.39 -6.12 -39.20
CA GLU A 83 -17.34 -5.34 -39.98
C GLU A 83 -17.02 -3.82 -39.98
N LYS A 84 -16.17 -3.35 -39.06
CA LYS A 84 -15.87 -1.93 -38.90
C LYS A 84 -14.42 -1.71 -38.50
N THR A 85 -13.68 -0.94 -39.27
CA THR A 85 -12.31 -0.53 -38.98
C THR A 85 -12.30 0.40 -37.74
N PRO A 86 -11.50 0.12 -36.71
CA PRO A 86 -11.36 0.98 -35.54
C PRO A 86 -10.91 2.41 -35.94
N ILE A 87 -11.46 3.41 -35.28
CA ILE A 87 -11.04 4.80 -35.46
C ILE A 87 -9.96 5.15 -34.47
N ILE A 88 -8.74 5.30 -34.94
CA ILE A 88 -7.60 5.72 -34.15
C ILE A 88 -7.29 7.19 -34.49
N TRP A 89 -7.09 7.96 -33.45
CA TRP A 89 -6.71 9.37 -33.52
C TRP A 89 -5.24 9.55 -33.14
N CYS A 90 -4.64 10.66 -33.54
CA CYS A 90 -3.33 11.06 -33.07
C CYS A 90 -3.29 12.53 -32.67
N HIS A 91 -2.34 12.83 -31.80
CA HIS A 91 -2.01 14.16 -31.35
C HIS A 91 -0.48 14.34 -31.38
N HIS A 92 -0.03 15.40 -32.05
CA HIS A 92 1.38 15.78 -32.03
C HIS A 92 1.68 16.68 -30.86
N LEU A 93 2.65 16.28 -30.02
CA LEU A 93 2.98 16.98 -28.79
C LEU A 93 3.64 18.34 -29.10
N ASN A 94 3.13 19.37 -28.46
CA ASN A 94 3.76 20.69 -28.50
C ASN A 94 4.87 20.77 -27.44
N PRO A 95 6.17 20.91 -27.80
CA PRO A 95 7.27 20.98 -26.85
C PRO A 95 7.12 22.08 -25.77
N GLU A 96 6.45 23.17 -26.08
CA GLU A 96 6.23 24.28 -25.16
C GLU A 96 5.37 23.91 -23.93
N GLN A 97 4.52 22.87 -24.06
CA GLN A 97 3.72 22.36 -22.94
C GLN A 97 4.56 21.66 -21.87
N PHE A 98 5.73 21.13 -22.23
CA PHE A 98 6.52 20.27 -21.37
C PHE A 98 7.64 20.99 -20.61
N LYS A 99 8.01 22.19 -21.00
CA LYS A 99 9.03 23.01 -20.31
C LYS A 99 10.29 22.23 -19.89
N GLY A 100 10.79 21.38 -20.79
CA GLY A 100 11.98 20.55 -20.55
C GLY A 100 11.76 19.16 -19.96
N TYR A 101 10.53 18.81 -19.58
CA TYR A 101 10.17 17.46 -19.15
C TYR A 101 9.02 16.90 -19.95
N ASN A 102 9.34 16.00 -20.90
CA ASN A 102 8.32 15.27 -21.65
C ASN A 102 8.22 13.82 -21.13
N PRO A 103 7.18 13.47 -20.35
CA PRO A 103 7.04 12.13 -19.80
C PRO A 103 6.80 11.05 -20.85
N PHE A 104 6.38 11.41 -22.07
CA PHE A 104 6.22 10.47 -23.17
C PHE A 104 7.53 10.09 -23.86
N CYS A 105 8.62 10.81 -23.59
CA CYS A 105 9.97 10.44 -24.00
C CYS A 105 10.70 9.53 -22.99
N ALA A 106 10.20 9.45 -21.76
CA ALA A 106 10.85 8.73 -20.67
C ALA A 106 10.12 7.41 -20.35
N VAL A 107 10.87 6.33 -20.21
CA VAL A 107 10.35 5.06 -19.65
C VAL A 107 10.31 5.13 -18.13
N ASN A 108 9.59 4.19 -17.49
CA ASN A 108 9.45 4.20 -16.05
C ASN A 108 10.77 3.98 -15.34
N ILE A 109 11.49 2.92 -15.65
CA ILE A 109 12.78 2.67 -15.04
C ILE A 109 13.85 3.63 -15.56
N LEU A 110 14.57 4.26 -14.63
CA LEU A 110 15.69 5.12 -14.97
C LEU A 110 17.02 4.38 -14.95
N HIS A 111 17.30 3.68 -13.85
CA HIS A 111 18.59 3.03 -13.67
C HIS A 111 18.57 2.17 -12.41
N ASP A 112 18.49 0.86 -12.58
CA ASP A 112 18.74 -0.04 -11.49
C ASP A 112 19.33 -1.35 -11.99
N ARG A 113 20.57 -1.62 -11.60
CA ARG A 113 21.28 -2.86 -11.88
C ARG A 113 21.33 -3.79 -10.67
N LEU A 114 20.89 -3.33 -9.50
CA LEU A 114 21.04 -4.07 -8.26
C LEU A 114 19.89 -5.05 -8.03
N PHE A 115 18.67 -4.65 -8.41
CA PHE A 115 17.44 -5.38 -8.05
C PHE A 115 16.74 -6.02 -9.25
N ILE A 116 16.98 -5.55 -10.48
CA ILE A 116 16.36 -6.11 -11.67
C ILE A 116 17.25 -7.20 -12.28
N GLU A 117 16.77 -8.41 -12.17
CA GLU A 117 17.24 -9.52 -12.99
C GLU A 117 16.42 -9.52 -14.28
N TYR A 118 16.91 -8.83 -15.31
CA TYR A 118 16.20 -8.59 -16.57
C TYR A 118 15.74 -9.87 -17.28
N ASP A 119 16.44 -10.98 -17.09
CA ASP A 119 16.10 -12.28 -17.64
C ASP A 119 15.00 -13.03 -16.85
N LYS A 120 14.66 -12.56 -15.66
CA LYS A 120 13.66 -13.17 -14.77
C LYS A 120 12.49 -12.26 -14.46
N THR A 121 12.57 -10.98 -14.80
CA THR A 121 11.57 -9.96 -14.46
C THR A 121 10.71 -9.66 -15.70
N ASP A 122 9.40 -9.58 -15.52
CA ASP A 122 8.52 -9.00 -16.54
C ASP A 122 8.82 -7.52 -16.68
N MET A 123 9.54 -7.16 -17.73
CA MET A 123 9.97 -5.79 -17.99
C MET A 123 8.88 -4.90 -18.59
N THR A 124 7.73 -5.46 -18.96
CA THR A 124 6.67 -4.70 -19.66
C THR A 124 6.24 -3.42 -18.93
N PRO A 125 5.95 -3.43 -17.62
CA PRO A 125 5.56 -2.21 -16.90
C PRO A 125 6.65 -1.15 -16.87
N TYR A 126 7.92 -1.57 -16.89
CA TYR A 126 9.07 -0.67 -16.84
C TYR A 126 9.38 -0.01 -18.18
N LEU A 127 8.97 -0.63 -19.29
CA LEU A 127 9.15 -0.09 -20.63
C LEU A 127 8.05 0.90 -21.01
N ASN A 128 6.94 0.94 -20.28
CA ASN A 128 5.90 1.93 -20.48
C ASN A 128 6.45 3.35 -20.28
N ARG A 129 5.93 4.27 -21.07
CA ARG A 129 6.24 5.69 -20.90
C ARG A 129 5.54 6.21 -19.64
N ARG A 130 6.11 7.22 -19.01
CA ARG A 130 5.58 7.85 -17.79
C ARG A 130 4.32 8.66 -18.06
N GLY A 131 4.20 9.18 -19.30
CA GLY A 131 3.07 9.99 -19.70
C GLY A 131 1.78 9.19 -19.73
N MET A 132 0.73 9.73 -19.13
CA MET A 132 -0.61 9.17 -19.10
C MET A 132 -1.56 10.01 -19.94
N VAL A 133 -2.56 9.36 -20.54
CA VAL A 133 -3.61 9.99 -21.35
C VAL A 133 -4.94 9.76 -20.66
N PHE A 134 -5.74 10.80 -20.54
CA PHE A 134 -7.08 10.74 -19.93
C PHE A 134 -8.15 11.21 -20.92
N CYS A 135 -9.30 10.57 -20.87
CA CYS A 135 -10.52 10.99 -21.54
C CYS A 135 -11.62 11.19 -20.48
N ASP A 136 -12.15 12.41 -20.36
CA ASP A 136 -13.14 12.80 -19.34
C ASP A 136 -12.73 12.37 -17.92
N GLY A 137 -11.46 12.56 -17.58
CA GLY A 137 -10.85 12.22 -16.29
C GLY A 137 -10.57 10.73 -16.07
N LYS A 138 -10.85 9.85 -17.04
CA LYS A 138 -10.55 8.42 -16.97
C LYS A 138 -9.27 8.11 -17.76
N PRO A 139 -8.33 7.33 -17.20
CA PRO A 139 -7.11 7.00 -17.90
C PRO A 139 -7.38 6.04 -19.06
N LEU A 140 -6.68 6.22 -20.16
CA LEU A 140 -6.54 5.23 -21.19
C LEU A 140 -5.41 4.27 -20.86
N VAL A 141 -5.49 3.05 -21.37
CA VAL A 141 -4.48 2.02 -21.15
C VAL A 141 -3.34 2.18 -22.15
N GLN A 142 -2.10 2.28 -21.66
CA GLN A 142 -0.94 2.27 -22.54
C GLN A 142 -0.70 0.89 -23.13
N VAL A 143 -0.52 0.81 -24.44
CA VAL A 143 -0.18 -0.44 -25.13
C VAL A 143 1.24 -0.35 -25.72
N ALA A 144 1.91 -1.50 -25.82
CA ALA A 144 3.29 -1.58 -26.30
C ALA A 144 3.40 -1.44 -27.83
N LEU A 145 2.38 -1.86 -28.58
CA LEU A 145 2.35 -1.85 -30.03
C LEU A 145 1.10 -1.16 -30.55
N TYR A 146 1.25 -0.38 -31.60
CA TYR A 146 0.15 0.31 -32.27
C TYR A 146 -1.06 -0.61 -32.57
N ARG A 147 -0.81 -1.78 -33.13
CA ARG A 147 -1.88 -2.72 -33.50
C ARG A 147 -2.74 -3.18 -32.34
N GLN A 148 -2.22 -3.18 -31.10
CA GLN A 148 -3.01 -3.58 -29.94
C GLN A 148 -4.18 -2.64 -29.67
N MET A 149 -4.12 -1.38 -30.13
CA MET A 149 -5.27 -0.47 -30.07
C MET A 149 -6.44 -0.93 -30.93
N THR A 150 -6.20 -1.72 -31.98
CA THR A 150 -7.28 -2.29 -32.80
C THR A 150 -8.10 -3.32 -32.02
N GLU A 151 -7.47 -4.01 -31.08
CA GLU A 151 -8.09 -5.04 -30.26
C GLU A 151 -8.60 -4.48 -28.91
N GLN A 152 -8.05 -3.33 -28.47
CA GLN A 152 -8.33 -2.75 -27.16
C GLN A 152 -8.83 -1.30 -27.27
N PRO A 153 -10.16 -1.06 -27.26
CA PRO A 153 -10.70 0.28 -27.06
C PRO A 153 -10.23 0.90 -25.73
N GLY A 154 -10.26 2.21 -25.60
CA GLY A 154 -9.81 2.90 -24.40
C GLY A 154 -8.28 2.82 -24.18
N SER A 155 -7.50 2.78 -25.27
CA SER A 155 -6.05 2.63 -25.20
C SER A 155 -5.28 3.68 -25.99
N TYR A 156 -3.99 3.80 -25.71
CA TYR A 156 -3.06 4.68 -26.43
C TYR A 156 -1.70 4.04 -26.63
N TRP A 157 -1.02 4.48 -27.68
CA TRP A 157 0.35 4.12 -28.00
C TRP A 157 1.18 5.36 -28.28
N VAL A 158 2.44 5.35 -27.85
CA VAL A 158 3.38 6.45 -28.02
C VAL A 158 4.42 6.06 -29.06
N GLU A 159 4.65 6.92 -30.05
CA GLU A 159 5.73 6.70 -31.01
C GLU A 159 7.11 6.65 -30.31
N ALA A 160 8.06 5.95 -30.92
CA ALA A 160 9.39 5.73 -30.35
C ALA A 160 10.12 7.03 -29.95
N ASN A 161 9.90 8.10 -30.69
CA ASN A 161 10.46 9.43 -30.43
C ASN A 161 9.77 10.18 -29.28
N GLY A 162 8.61 9.70 -28.80
CA GLY A 162 7.83 10.35 -27.74
C GLY A 162 7.22 11.69 -28.14
N GLN A 163 7.03 11.97 -29.44
CA GLN A 163 6.50 13.25 -29.93
C GLN A 163 5.08 13.15 -30.51
N THR A 164 4.59 11.94 -30.69
CA THR A 164 3.23 11.68 -31.19
C THR A 164 2.57 10.59 -30.36
N ILE A 165 1.34 10.83 -29.98
CA ILE A 165 0.50 9.88 -29.25
C ILE A 165 -0.65 9.48 -30.17
N HIS A 166 -0.86 8.17 -30.31
CA HIS A 166 -2.02 7.61 -30.98
C HIS A 166 -2.95 7.02 -29.92
N PHE A 167 -4.25 7.19 -30.08
CA PHE A 167 -5.22 6.68 -29.12
C PHE A 167 -6.55 6.30 -29.77
N ARG A 168 -7.21 5.35 -29.16
CA ARG A 168 -8.55 4.90 -29.51
C ARG A 168 -9.47 5.08 -28.30
N LEU A 169 -10.56 5.81 -28.46
CA LEU A 169 -11.58 5.94 -27.41
C LEU A 169 -12.46 4.69 -27.33
N GLU A 170 -13.18 4.52 -26.22
CA GLU A 170 -13.95 3.30 -25.92
C GLU A 170 -14.95 2.91 -27.01
N ASN A 171 -15.69 3.84 -27.58
CA ASN A 171 -16.73 3.57 -28.58
C ASN A 171 -16.37 4.09 -29.98
N ASP A 172 -15.06 4.21 -30.28
CA ASP A 172 -14.56 4.84 -31.49
C ASP A 172 -15.09 6.29 -31.67
N GLU A 173 -15.28 7.00 -30.57
CA GLU A 173 -15.83 8.36 -30.52
C GLU A 173 -14.85 9.41 -31.05
N ASP A 174 -15.36 10.58 -31.34
CA ASP A 174 -14.56 11.72 -31.76
C ASP A 174 -14.00 12.46 -30.54
N PRO A 175 -12.67 12.56 -30.37
CA PRO A 175 -12.06 13.18 -29.17
C PRO A 175 -12.43 14.65 -29.00
N ARG A 176 -12.91 15.34 -30.09
CA ARG A 176 -13.39 16.71 -29.99
C ARG A 176 -14.67 16.87 -29.18
N MET A 177 -15.35 15.76 -28.89
CA MET A 177 -16.55 15.73 -28.05
C MET A 177 -16.23 15.44 -26.57
N HIS A 178 -14.95 15.26 -26.25
CA HIS A 178 -14.46 14.85 -24.94
C HIS A 178 -13.37 15.79 -24.44
N THR A 179 -13.11 15.77 -23.17
CA THR A 179 -11.93 16.41 -22.57
C THR A 179 -10.77 15.43 -22.57
N ILE A 180 -9.80 15.66 -23.46
CA ILE A 180 -8.56 14.86 -23.51
C ILE A 180 -7.47 15.59 -22.77
N GLU A 181 -6.85 14.92 -21.81
CA GLU A 181 -5.75 15.46 -21.00
C GLU A 181 -4.50 14.60 -21.14
N LEU A 182 -3.35 15.24 -21.22
CA LEU A 182 -2.03 14.61 -21.26
C LEU A 182 -1.20 15.06 -20.08
N THR A 183 -0.53 14.13 -19.40
CA THR A 183 0.40 14.50 -18.33
C THR A 183 1.60 15.26 -18.89
N CYS A 184 1.95 16.37 -18.26
CA CYS A 184 3.04 17.26 -18.69
C CYS A 184 4.06 17.57 -17.60
N ARG A 185 3.77 17.18 -16.35
CA ARG A 185 4.61 17.51 -15.20
C ARG A 185 4.89 16.25 -14.37
N GLU A 186 6.04 16.26 -13.76
CA GLU A 186 6.44 15.18 -12.86
C GLU A 186 5.63 15.18 -11.57
N GLN A 187 5.34 16.35 -11.01
CA GLN A 187 4.73 16.55 -9.70
C GLN A 187 3.67 17.65 -9.72
N CYS A 188 2.79 17.66 -8.73
CA CYS A 188 1.80 18.73 -8.51
C CYS A 188 2.26 19.74 -7.48
N PHE A 189 2.85 19.27 -6.37
CA PHE A 189 3.30 20.12 -5.27
C PHE A 189 4.64 19.58 -4.74
N ALA A 190 5.70 20.35 -4.92
CA ALA A 190 7.04 19.98 -4.46
C ALA A 190 7.93 21.22 -4.32
N PRO A 191 8.64 21.41 -3.21
CA PRO A 191 9.63 22.49 -3.11
C PRO A 191 10.67 22.41 -4.24
N GLU A 192 11.17 23.54 -4.66
CA GLU A 192 12.30 23.62 -5.59
C GLU A 192 13.63 23.44 -4.84
N ILE A 193 13.66 23.89 -3.58
CA ILE A 193 14.80 23.78 -2.68
C ILE A 193 14.54 22.62 -1.73
N PRO A 194 15.47 21.65 -1.58
CA PRO A 194 15.31 20.58 -0.59
C PRO A 194 15.38 21.11 0.85
N PHE A 195 14.91 20.29 1.79
CA PHE A 195 14.97 20.52 3.24
C PHE A 195 14.08 21.65 3.78
N LEU A 196 13.08 22.12 3.02
CA LEU A 196 12.08 23.04 3.55
C LEU A 196 11.16 22.28 4.53
N SER A 197 11.08 22.77 5.74
CA SER A 197 10.37 22.11 6.84
C SER A 197 9.24 22.97 7.39
N TYR A 198 8.37 22.37 8.22
CA TYR A 198 7.22 23.05 8.81
C TYR A 198 6.28 23.65 7.75
N ILE A 199 5.93 22.83 6.76
CA ILE A 199 4.90 23.15 5.76
C ILE A 199 3.64 22.34 6.05
N HIS A 200 2.49 23.00 6.01
CA HIS A 200 1.19 22.35 6.15
C HIS A 200 0.40 22.49 4.85
N VAL A 201 -0.01 21.37 4.27
CA VAL A 201 -0.84 21.30 3.06
C VAL A 201 -2.19 20.71 3.43
N LYS A 202 -3.28 21.42 3.13
CA LYS A 202 -4.62 21.04 3.59
C LYS A 202 -5.68 21.17 2.52
N GLY A 203 -6.47 20.09 2.31
CA GLY A 203 -7.68 20.09 1.50
C GLY A 203 -7.45 20.22 -0.02
N ILE A 204 -6.29 19.81 -0.53
CA ILE A 204 -5.89 19.98 -1.92
C ILE A 204 -5.89 18.62 -2.62
N THR A 205 -6.38 18.57 -3.84
CA THR A 205 -6.24 17.43 -4.74
C THR A 205 -5.03 17.60 -5.66
N CYS A 206 -4.13 16.61 -5.69
CA CYS A 206 -3.02 16.49 -6.63
C CYS A 206 -3.35 15.38 -7.64
N ALA A 207 -3.38 15.71 -8.94
CA ALA A 207 -3.82 14.76 -9.95
C ALA A 207 -2.88 14.66 -11.16
N HIS A 208 -2.83 13.46 -11.77
CA HIS A 208 -2.18 13.19 -13.05
C HIS A 208 -0.65 13.40 -13.05
N ALA A 209 0.04 13.12 -11.97
CA ALA A 209 1.48 13.31 -11.88
C ALA A 209 2.27 12.20 -12.59
N ALA A 210 3.34 12.54 -13.28
CA ALA A 210 4.07 11.64 -14.19
C ALA A 210 5.54 11.39 -13.79
N MET A 211 5.81 11.20 -12.49
CA MET A 211 7.16 10.85 -12.03
C MET A 211 7.57 9.45 -12.50
N GLY A 212 8.85 9.15 -12.41
CA GLY A 212 9.41 7.83 -12.73
C GLY A 212 9.03 6.75 -11.72
N ALA A 213 9.06 5.51 -12.15
CA ALA A 213 8.82 4.34 -11.34
C ALA A 213 9.91 3.28 -11.59
N PRO A 214 10.30 2.54 -10.58
CA PRO A 214 9.93 2.66 -9.16
C PRO A 214 10.75 3.71 -8.40
N VAL A 215 11.83 4.19 -9.00
CA VAL A 215 12.73 5.20 -8.43
C VAL A 215 12.90 6.40 -9.38
N PRO A 216 13.19 7.61 -8.88
CA PRO A 216 13.23 7.98 -7.47
C PRO A 216 11.83 8.00 -6.86
N GLN A 217 11.72 7.73 -5.57
CA GLN A 217 10.43 7.70 -4.86
C GLN A 217 9.97 9.11 -4.49
N ARG A 218 9.66 9.93 -5.48
CA ARG A 218 9.13 11.29 -5.32
C ARG A 218 7.62 11.28 -5.47
N GLY A 219 6.92 11.87 -4.52
CA GLY A 219 5.47 11.98 -4.54
C GLY A 219 4.93 12.98 -5.55
N ALA A 220 3.69 12.78 -6.00
CA ALA A 220 2.90 13.84 -6.65
C ALA A 220 2.80 15.09 -5.73
N LEU A 221 2.70 14.84 -4.42
CA LEU A 221 2.93 15.78 -3.33
C LEU A 221 4.20 15.35 -2.60
N SER A 222 5.27 16.15 -2.67
CA SER A 222 6.59 15.82 -2.16
C SER A 222 7.03 16.74 -1.04
N CYS A 223 7.54 16.18 0.05
CA CYS A 223 8.18 16.93 1.13
C CYS A 223 9.63 17.32 0.78
N MET A 224 10.20 16.77 -0.28
CA MET A 224 11.54 17.10 -0.80
C MET A 224 12.61 17.21 0.31
N ARG A 225 12.82 16.14 1.07
CA ARG A 225 13.76 16.03 2.21
C ARG A 225 13.47 16.98 3.39
N GLY A 226 12.27 17.58 3.44
CA GLY A 226 11.81 18.36 4.58
C GLY A 226 11.36 17.47 5.74
N HIS A 227 11.27 18.04 6.93
CA HIS A 227 10.75 17.39 8.13
C HIS A 227 9.59 18.21 8.74
N HIS A 228 8.82 17.59 9.67
CA HIS A 228 7.68 18.25 10.32
C HIS A 228 6.64 18.82 9.33
N TRP A 229 6.38 18.09 8.27
CA TRP A 229 5.27 18.43 7.38
C TRP A 229 3.95 17.92 7.93
N ILE A 230 2.87 18.64 7.64
CA ILE A 230 1.51 18.16 7.87
C ILE A 230 0.78 18.13 6.54
N ILE A 231 0.32 16.95 6.13
CA ILE A 231 -0.49 16.74 4.92
C ILE A 231 -1.85 16.24 5.40
N GLU A 232 -2.87 17.09 5.24
CA GLU A 232 -4.17 16.88 5.88
C GLU A 232 -5.32 17.03 4.89
N ASN A 233 -6.24 16.06 4.89
CA ASN A 233 -7.45 16.07 4.05
C ASN A 233 -7.16 16.30 2.56
N CYS A 234 -6.02 15.80 2.08
CA CYS A 234 -5.61 15.91 0.68
C CYS A 234 -6.03 14.67 -0.10
N THR A 235 -6.20 14.84 -1.41
CA THR A 235 -6.46 13.74 -2.34
C THR A 235 -5.30 13.61 -3.32
N ILE A 236 -4.82 12.38 -3.53
CA ILE A 236 -3.96 12.04 -4.67
C ILE A 236 -4.82 11.23 -5.63
N ASP A 237 -4.85 11.65 -6.88
CA ASP A 237 -5.68 11.03 -7.91
C ASP A 237 -4.87 10.80 -9.18
N TRP A 238 -4.65 9.54 -9.51
CA TRP A 238 -3.84 9.10 -10.65
C TRP A 238 -2.41 9.67 -10.67
N SER A 239 -1.51 8.89 -10.15
CA SER A 239 -0.07 9.12 -10.25
C SER A 239 0.60 7.95 -10.98
N ASN A 240 1.59 8.25 -11.83
CA ASN A 240 2.35 7.20 -12.51
C ASN A 240 3.13 6.31 -11.53
N ALA A 241 3.62 6.84 -10.41
CA ALA A 241 4.39 6.07 -9.45
C ALA A 241 3.99 6.30 -8.00
N VAL A 242 4.42 7.39 -7.37
CA VAL A 242 4.26 7.64 -5.93
C VAL A 242 3.21 8.72 -5.68
N GLY A 243 2.37 8.51 -4.66
CA GLY A 243 1.37 9.51 -4.25
C GLY A 243 1.99 10.63 -3.43
N ILE A 244 2.50 10.30 -2.25
CA ILE A 244 3.12 11.24 -1.30
C ILE A 244 4.48 10.68 -0.87
N ASP A 245 5.51 11.51 -0.79
CA ASP A 245 6.72 11.15 -0.05
C ASP A 245 6.82 11.89 1.29
N ILE A 246 7.46 11.26 2.26
CA ILE A 246 7.61 11.82 3.62
C ILE A 246 8.89 12.64 3.80
N GLY A 247 9.65 12.84 2.74
CA GLY A 247 10.89 13.60 2.77
C GLY A 247 12.01 12.96 1.98
N ASN A 248 12.76 12.04 2.56
CA ASN A 248 13.88 11.41 1.87
C ASN A 248 13.42 10.41 0.84
N GLU A 249 14.05 10.45 -0.31
CA GLU A 249 13.85 9.49 -1.37
C GLU A 249 14.64 8.20 -1.07
N CYS A 250 14.14 7.07 -1.53
CA CYS A 250 14.92 5.84 -1.60
C CYS A 250 16.24 6.08 -2.33
N TRP A 251 17.32 5.48 -1.84
CA TRP A 251 18.69 5.59 -2.39
C TRP A 251 19.42 6.91 -2.15
N HIS A 252 18.84 7.88 -1.48
CA HIS A 252 19.55 9.05 -1.00
C HIS A 252 19.98 8.87 0.46
N HIS A 253 21.17 8.36 0.66
CA HIS A 253 21.76 8.07 1.97
C HIS A 253 22.60 9.22 2.56
N ASP A 254 22.68 10.33 1.86
CA ASP A 254 23.53 11.48 2.21
C ASP A 254 22.83 12.43 3.19
N ILE A 255 22.34 11.88 4.31
CA ILE A 255 21.88 12.69 5.43
C ILE A 255 23.07 13.10 6.28
N LEU A 256 23.20 14.40 6.48
CA LEU A 256 24.24 14.93 7.36
C LEU A 256 23.90 14.61 8.84
N PRO A 257 24.89 14.34 9.70
CA PRO A 257 24.65 13.95 11.09
C PRO A 257 23.82 14.92 11.93
N ASP A 258 23.81 16.21 11.56
CA ASP A 258 23.07 17.27 12.22
C ASP A 258 21.73 17.61 11.52
N GLN A 259 21.40 16.90 10.45
CA GLN A 259 20.19 17.13 9.69
C GLN A 259 18.99 16.50 10.41
N GLN A 260 18.01 17.31 10.74
CA GLN A 260 16.75 16.81 11.27
C GLN A 260 15.92 16.16 10.16
N ILE A 261 15.29 15.02 10.48
CA ILE A 261 14.43 14.24 9.57
C ILE A 261 13.14 13.83 10.29
N GLY A 262 12.16 13.36 9.54
CA GLY A 262 10.96 12.75 10.10
C GLY A 262 9.91 13.72 10.63
N TYR A 263 9.14 13.26 11.62
CA TYR A 263 8.04 13.98 12.27
C TYR A 263 6.95 14.47 11.30
N THR A 264 6.81 13.80 10.15
CA THR A 264 5.78 14.12 9.15
C THR A 264 4.46 13.50 9.56
N ILE A 265 3.37 14.26 9.41
CA ILE A 265 2.00 13.84 9.71
C ILE A 265 1.22 13.78 8.40
N ILE A 266 0.63 12.60 8.08
CA ILE A 266 -0.28 12.42 6.95
C ILE A 266 -1.59 11.91 7.51
N ARG A 267 -2.66 12.71 7.40
CA ARG A 267 -3.94 12.35 8.00
C ARG A 267 -5.15 12.78 7.20
N GLY A 268 -6.21 11.95 7.26
CA GLY A 268 -7.48 12.24 6.59
C GLY A 268 -7.38 12.29 5.06
N CYS A 269 -6.31 11.75 4.48
CA CYS A 269 -6.05 11.80 3.05
C CYS A 269 -6.71 10.63 2.32
N HIS A 270 -7.06 10.87 1.05
CA HIS A 270 -7.49 9.84 0.12
C HIS A 270 -6.43 9.69 -0.98
N ILE A 271 -5.70 8.59 -0.95
CA ILE A 271 -4.65 8.28 -1.92
C ILE A 271 -5.17 7.14 -2.80
N LYS A 272 -5.45 7.45 -4.06
CA LYS A 272 -6.07 6.50 -4.97
C LYS A 272 -5.35 6.42 -6.32
N ASP A 273 -5.35 5.22 -6.87
CA ASP A 273 -4.87 4.93 -8.22
C ASP A 273 -3.43 5.43 -8.46
N VAL A 274 -2.53 5.05 -7.57
CA VAL A 274 -1.09 5.33 -7.72
C VAL A 274 -0.35 4.12 -8.29
N GLY A 275 0.58 4.35 -9.20
CA GLY A 275 1.18 3.29 -10.01
C GLY A 275 2.02 2.28 -9.24
N VAL A 276 2.72 2.72 -8.20
CA VAL A 276 3.66 1.91 -7.43
C VAL A 276 3.43 2.00 -5.94
N CYS A 277 3.56 3.19 -5.35
CA CYS A 277 3.53 3.35 -3.91
C CYS A 277 2.67 4.55 -3.48
N GLY A 278 1.73 4.31 -2.55
CA GLY A 278 0.86 5.38 -2.04
C GLY A 278 1.64 6.42 -1.23
N ILE A 279 2.39 5.97 -0.23
CA ILE A 279 3.25 6.81 0.61
C ILE A 279 4.63 6.16 0.69
N ALA A 280 5.68 6.90 0.33
CA ALA A 280 7.03 6.40 0.30
C ALA A 280 8.01 7.27 1.09
N GLY A 281 9.16 6.71 1.48
CA GLY A 281 10.26 7.46 2.05
C GLY A 281 11.33 6.65 2.73
N LEU A 282 12.44 7.32 3.01
CA LEU A 282 13.60 6.80 3.72
C LEU A 282 13.82 7.58 5.01
N PHE A 283 14.30 6.91 6.07
CA PHE A 283 14.48 7.47 7.41
C PHE A 283 13.17 8.04 7.99
N ALA A 284 12.18 7.15 8.08
CA ALA A 284 10.86 7.48 8.61
C ALA A 284 10.88 7.53 10.15
N GLU A 285 11.38 8.61 10.72
CA GLU A 285 11.44 8.80 12.15
C GLU A 285 10.20 9.54 12.66
N HIS A 286 9.55 8.99 13.68
CA HIS A 286 8.38 9.57 14.37
C HIS A 286 7.28 10.06 13.42
N VAL A 287 7.02 9.31 12.35
CA VAL A 287 5.98 9.64 11.38
C VAL A 287 4.61 9.22 11.93
N LEU A 288 3.60 10.07 11.74
CA LEU A 288 2.21 9.76 12.05
C LEU A 288 1.40 9.65 10.77
N ILE A 289 0.91 8.45 10.47
CA ILE A 289 0.01 8.21 9.33
C ILE A 289 -1.31 7.67 9.86
N GLU A 290 -2.36 8.50 9.78
CA GLU A 290 -3.64 8.17 10.43
C GLU A 290 -4.87 8.59 9.63
N ASP A 291 -5.96 7.85 9.79
CA ASP A 291 -7.29 8.17 9.25
C ASP A 291 -7.34 8.30 7.71
N ASN A 292 -6.40 7.66 6.98
CA ASN A 292 -6.33 7.74 5.53
C ASN A 292 -7.09 6.59 4.86
N LEU A 293 -7.53 6.84 3.61
CA LEU A 293 -7.95 5.80 2.67
C LEU A 293 -6.88 5.68 1.58
N ILE A 294 -6.30 4.49 1.44
CA ILE A 294 -5.26 4.18 0.44
C ILE A 294 -5.79 3.03 -0.41
N GLU A 295 -6.12 3.31 -1.67
CA GLU A 295 -6.76 2.32 -2.53
C GLU A 295 -6.28 2.38 -3.99
N GLY A 296 -6.38 1.25 -4.69
CA GLY A 296 -5.98 1.16 -6.09
C GLY A 296 -4.47 1.30 -6.34
N THR A 297 -3.66 1.09 -5.29
CA THR A 297 -2.20 1.22 -5.37
C THR A 297 -1.58 0.07 -6.14
N GLY A 298 -0.51 0.33 -6.90
CA GLY A 298 0.24 -0.69 -7.64
C GLY A 298 -0.37 -1.04 -8.99
N TRP A 299 -1.19 -0.15 -9.60
CA TRP A 299 -1.83 -0.42 -10.88
C TRP A 299 -0.85 -0.65 -12.04
N GLN A 300 0.39 -0.22 -11.92
CA GLN A 300 1.46 -0.55 -12.87
C GLN A 300 1.83 -2.05 -12.87
N LYS A 301 1.42 -2.79 -11.84
CA LYS A 301 1.70 -4.23 -11.67
C LYS A 301 3.19 -4.57 -11.80
N MET A 302 4.04 -3.73 -11.25
CA MET A 302 5.48 -3.95 -11.21
C MET A 302 5.86 -5.15 -10.33
N GLU A 303 7.15 -5.45 -10.22
CA GLU A 303 7.63 -6.59 -9.41
C GLU A 303 7.14 -6.50 -7.96
N LEU A 304 6.68 -7.63 -7.43
CA LEU A 304 6.07 -7.72 -6.10
C LEU A 304 6.96 -7.19 -4.96
N SER A 305 8.27 -7.39 -5.08
CA SER A 305 9.21 -7.09 -4.01
C SER A 305 9.92 -5.76 -4.18
N TRP A 306 9.57 -5.00 -5.23
CA TRP A 306 10.38 -3.84 -5.58
C TRP A 306 9.64 -2.53 -5.44
N GLU A 307 9.85 -1.87 -4.30
CA GLU A 307 9.39 -0.53 -3.98
C GLU A 307 7.87 -0.33 -4.03
N ALA A 308 7.07 -1.38 -4.21
CA ALA A 308 5.63 -1.29 -4.39
C ALA A 308 4.87 -1.59 -3.10
N ALA A 309 4.05 -0.63 -2.65
CA ALA A 309 3.14 -0.80 -1.50
C ALA A 309 2.07 0.29 -1.42
N GLY A 310 1.05 0.09 -0.60
CA GLY A 310 0.20 1.18 -0.14
C GLY A 310 1.02 2.21 0.65
N ILE A 311 1.83 1.75 1.58
CA ILE A 311 2.87 2.53 2.27
C ILE A 311 4.16 1.73 2.26
N LYS A 312 5.26 2.32 1.80
CA LYS A 312 6.60 1.75 1.94
C LYS A 312 7.56 2.75 2.52
N LEU A 313 8.10 2.43 3.70
CA LEU A 313 9.05 3.27 4.41
C LEU A 313 10.28 2.46 4.79
N HIS A 314 11.45 3.04 4.57
CA HIS A 314 12.72 2.49 5.00
C HIS A 314 13.15 3.10 6.33
N ASN A 315 13.84 2.34 7.16
CA ASN A 315 14.36 2.76 8.46
C ASN A 315 13.31 3.49 9.30
N SER A 316 12.17 2.83 9.50
CA SER A 316 11.08 3.41 10.28
C SER A 316 11.34 3.24 11.78
N VAL A 317 11.40 4.35 12.50
CA VAL A 317 11.69 4.38 13.94
C VAL A 317 10.64 5.22 14.68
N GLY A 318 10.05 4.64 15.72
CA GLY A 318 9.11 5.35 16.60
C GLY A 318 7.85 5.87 15.90
N SER A 319 7.46 5.27 14.78
CA SER A 319 6.35 5.74 13.95
C SER A 319 5.03 5.07 14.30
N LEU A 320 3.93 5.78 14.02
CA LEU A 320 2.58 5.33 14.32
C LEU A 320 1.70 5.32 13.06
N PHE A 321 1.20 4.12 12.74
CA PHE A 321 0.27 3.88 11.63
C PHE A 321 -1.07 3.44 12.22
N ARG A 322 -2.08 4.30 12.20
CA ARG A 322 -3.34 3.96 12.85
C ARG A 322 -4.58 4.41 12.09
N ARG A 323 -5.64 3.61 12.19
CA ARG A 323 -6.96 3.92 11.64
C ARG A 323 -6.93 4.23 10.15
N ASN A 324 -6.02 3.59 9.41
CA ASN A 324 -6.01 3.67 7.96
C ASN A 324 -6.81 2.53 7.34
N ILE A 325 -7.39 2.77 6.18
CA ILE A 325 -7.98 1.74 5.34
C ILE A 325 -7.09 1.55 4.12
N PHE A 326 -6.64 0.32 3.91
CA PHE A 326 -5.95 -0.11 2.69
C PHE A 326 -6.88 -1.01 1.91
N LYS A 327 -7.03 -0.75 0.62
CA LYS A 327 -7.96 -1.49 -0.23
C LYS A 327 -7.46 -1.62 -1.66
N ARG A 328 -7.61 -2.81 -2.25
CA ARG A 328 -7.26 -3.07 -3.64
C ARG A 328 -5.81 -2.68 -4.00
N THR A 329 -4.86 -3.16 -3.22
CA THR A 329 -3.45 -3.03 -3.58
C THR A 329 -3.09 -4.17 -4.55
N TYR A 330 -2.51 -3.82 -5.71
CA TYR A 330 -2.19 -4.77 -6.78
C TYR A 330 -0.73 -5.16 -6.76
N ARG A 331 -0.44 -6.47 -6.63
CA ARG A 331 0.92 -7.05 -6.69
C ARG A 331 1.94 -6.32 -5.81
N ALA A 332 1.48 -5.81 -4.67
CA ALA A 332 2.26 -5.00 -3.75
C ALA A 332 1.74 -5.22 -2.33
N ASP A 333 2.47 -4.81 -1.33
CA ASP A 333 2.05 -4.89 0.06
C ASP A 333 1.11 -3.73 0.42
N HIS A 334 0.22 -3.91 1.39
CA HIS A 334 -0.53 -2.76 1.89
C HIS A 334 0.39 -1.82 2.69
N LEU A 335 1.21 -2.38 3.58
CA LEU A 335 2.17 -1.62 4.37
C LEU A 335 3.48 -2.41 4.48
N TRP A 336 4.57 -1.82 4.03
CA TRP A 336 5.90 -2.38 4.09
C TRP A 336 6.84 -1.45 4.85
N LEU A 337 7.37 -1.93 5.98
CA LEU A 337 8.47 -1.31 6.69
C LEU A 337 9.75 -2.06 6.32
N ASP A 338 10.54 -1.46 5.44
CA ASP A 338 11.74 -2.05 4.85
C ASP A 338 12.97 -1.67 5.66
N CYS A 339 13.64 -2.65 6.16
CA CYS A 339 14.91 -2.60 6.88
C CYS A 339 15.10 -1.52 7.96
N GLY A 340 15.75 -1.89 9.02
CA GLY A 340 16.10 -0.96 10.09
C GLY A 340 14.92 -0.44 10.91
N ASN A 341 13.89 -1.24 11.03
CA ASN A 341 12.65 -0.86 11.71
C ASN A 341 12.76 -1.04 13.22
N GLU A 342 12.22 -0.11 13.97
CA GLU A 342 12.35 -0.10 15.42
C GLU A 342 11.24 0.68 16.10
N ASN A 343 10.64 0.12 17.15
CA ASN A 343 9.66 0.78 17.99
C ASN A 343 8.46 1.41 17.23
N ASN A 344 7.99 0.74 16.21
CA ASN A 344 6.82 1.18 15.44
C ASN A 344 5.54 0.56 15.99
N ARG A 345 4.42 1.26 15.80
CA ARG A 345 3.10 0.70 16.09
C ARG A 345 2.17 0.79 14.89
N ILE A 346 1.56 -0.35 14.54
CA ILE A 346 0.55 -0.50 13.49
C ILE A 346 -0.74 -0.94 14.18
N THR A 347 -1.73 -0.04 14.31
CA THR A 347 -2.90 -0.29 15.14
C THR A 347 -4.20 0.23 14.55
N GLN A 348 -5.29 -0.50 14.79
CA GLN A 348 -6.65 -0.11 14.36
C GLN A 348 -6.78 0.13 12.85
N ASN A 349 -5.95 -0.51 12.02
CA ASN A 349 -6.05 -0.39 10.57
C ASN A 349 -6.94 -1.50 9.99
N LEU A 350 -7.46 -1.21 8.81
CA LEU A 350 -8.26 -2.13 8.02
C LEU A 350 -7.51 -2.44 6.71
N PHE A 351 -7.10 -3.70 6.53
CA PHE A 351 -6.38 -4.19 5.36
C PHE A 351 -7.31 -5.10 4.55
N LEU A 352 -7.75 -4.64 3.38
CA LEU A 352 -8.81 -5.27 2.59
C LEU A 352 -8.38 -5.56 1.16
N ASP A 353 -8.87 -6.70 0.63
CA ASP A 353 -8.86 -7.01 -0.79
C ASP A 353 -7.49 -6.79 -1.47
N GLY A 354 -6.47 -7.45 -0.95
CA GLY A 354 -5.16 -7.49 -1.61
C GLY A 354 -5.20 -8.36 -2.86
N ILE A 355 -4.92 -7.79 -4.04
CA ILE A 355 -5.05 -8.46 -5.33
C ILE A 355 -3.68 -8.94 -5.82
N GLU A 356 -3.52 -10.25 -5.98
CA GLU A 356 -2.20 -10.86 -6.27
C GLU A 356 -1.11 -10.39 -5.29
N GLN A 357 -1.50 -10.11 -4.07
CA GLN A 357 -0.68 -9.47 -3.05
C GLN A 357 0.20 -10.49 -2.33
N ARG A 358 1.45 -10.14 -2.07
CA ARG A 358 2.34 -11.01 -1.30
C ARG A 358 1.93 -11.02 0.16
N GLU A 359 1.89 -9.88 0.81
CA GLU A 359 1.44 -9.70 2.19
C GLU A 359 0.68 -8.40 2.42
N ALA A 360 -0.13 -8.37 3.47
CA ALA A 360 -0.78 -7.11 3.86
C ALA A 360 0.18 -6.22 4.65
N VAL A 361 0.90 -6.77 5.64
CA VAL A 361 1.93 -6.05 6.37
C VAL A 361 3.25 -6.80 6.28
N PHE A 362 4.27 -6.13 5.82
CA PHE A 362 5.64 -6.65 5.80
C PHE A 362 6.54 -5.85 6.74
N ILE A 363 7.17 -6.56 7.68
CA ILE A 363 8.22 -6.03 8.55
C ILE A 363 9.52 -6.71 8.16
N GLU A 364 10.42 -5.96 7.55
CA GLU A 364 11.71 -6.46 7.08
C GLU A 364 12.83 -5.89 7.93
N CYS A 365 13.64 -6.77 8.49
CA CYS A 365 14.79 -6.45 9.32
C CYS A 365 14.47 -5.53 10.52
N SER A 366 14.32 -6.16 11.67
CA SER A 366 14.16 -5.51 12.97
C SER A 366 14.86 -6.36 14.02
N ARG A 367 15.66 -5.78 14.91
CA ARG A 367 16.48 -6.53 15.85
C ARG A 367 16.35 -6.10 17.29
N ASP A 368 16.31 -4.82 17.58
CA ASP A 368 16.59 -4.29 18.91
C ASP A 368 15.31 -3.97 19.71
N GLU A 369 14.38 -3.26 19.11
CA GLU A 369 13.17 -2.79 19.78
C GLU A 369 11.89 -3.42 19.20
N THR A 370 10.86 -3.50 20.04
CA THR A 370 9.59 -4.14 19.66
C THR A 370 8.83 -3.30 18.63
N ASN A 371 8.47 -3.93 17.50
CA ASN A 371 7.43 -3.43 16.63
C ASN A 371 6.09 -4.08 17.02
N LEU A 372 5.08 -3.25 17.30
CA LEU A 372 3.76 -3.68 17.76
C LEU A 372 2.72 -3.60 16.64
N ILE A 373 2.04 -4.71 16.36
CA ILE A 373 0.93 -4.82 15.43
C ILE A 373 -0.30 -5.26 16.23
N ASP A 374 -1.23 -4.33 16.49
CA ASP A 374 -2.35 -4.61 17.37
C ASP A 374 -3.70 -4.07 16.88
N ASN A 375 -4.77 -4.77 17.23
CA ASN A 375 -6.14 -4.35 16.93
C ASN A 375 -6.41 -4.05 15.44
N ASN A 376 -5.75 -4.74 14.51
CA ASN A 376 -6.00 -4.58 13.08
C ASN A 376 -6.97 -5.65 12.57
N ILE A 377 -7.61 -5.37 11.45
CA ILE A 377 -8.45 -6.31 10.70
C ILE A 377 -7.81 -6.54 9.34
N PHE A 378 -7.47 -7.80 9.06
CA PHE A 378 -6.99 -8.28 7.77
C PHE A 378 -8.09 -9.12 7.13
N TRP A 379 -8.47 -8.82 5.88
CA TRP A 379 -9.51 -9.56 5.20
C TRP A 379 -9.26 -9.70 3.71
N ASN A 380 -9.36 -10.95 3.24
CA ASN A 380 -9.28 -11.28 1.81
C ASN A 380 -7.93 -10.84 1.18
N ILE A 381 -6.85 -11.34 1.75
CA ILE A 381 -5.51 -11.14 1.19
C ILE A 381 -5.25 -12.26 0.18
N GLU A 382 -5.54 -11.97 -1.09
CA GLU A 382 -5.38 -12.90 -2.20
C GLU A 382 -3.91 -13.01 -2.59
N GLY A 383 -3.25 -14.06 -2.25
CA GLY A 383 -1.89 -14.30 -2.70
C GLY A 383 -1.79 -14.45 -4.21
N ARG A 384 -0.57 -14.32 -4.72
CA ARG A 384 -0.21 -14.71 -6.07
C ARG A 384 0.35 -16.13 -6.03
N PHE A 385 -0.19 -16.98 -6.87
CA PHE A 385 0.38 -18.30 -7.12
C PHE A 385 1.32 -18.22 -8.33
N ASP A 386 2.61 -18.22 -8.09
CA ASP A 386 3.61 -18.16 -9.15
C ASP A 386 3.86 -19.56 -9.73
N GLN A 387 3.09 -19.93 -10.73
CA GLN A 387 3.23 -21.23 -11.39
C GLN A 387 4.56 -21.40 -12.13
N GLU A 388 5.23 -20.31 -12.51
CA GLU A 388 6.52 -20.38 -13.20
C GLU A 388 7.65 -20.86 -12.29
N LYS A 389 7.50 -20.62 -10.97
CA LYS A 389 8.44 -21.11 -9.97
C LYS A 389 8.28 -22.60 -9.66
N ILE A 390 7.16 -23.22 -10.04
CA ILE A 390 6.95 -24.65 -9.86
C ILE A 390 7.65 -25.39 -11.00
N PRO A 391 8.60 -26.31 -10.71
CA PRO A 391 9.17 -27.15 -11.73
C PRO A 391 8.09 -27.93 -12.48
N LYS A 392 8.11 -27.91 -13.80
CA LYS A 392 7.10 -28.54 -14.65
C LYS A 392 7.03 -30.06 -14.49
N GLU A 393 8.13 -30.67 -14.03
CA GLU A 393 8.23 -32.11 -13.82
C GLU A 393 8.44 -32.46 -12.35
N PRO A 394 7.52 -33.16 -11.71
CA PRO A 394 7.71 -33.71 -10.36
C PRO A 394 8.97 -34.58 -10.31
N GLY A 395 9.79 -34.39 -9.28
CA GLY A 395 11.04 -35.13 -9.12
C GLY A 395 12.24 -34.51 -9.85
N SER A 396 12.07 -33.43 -10.62
CA SER A 396 13.19 -32.63 -11.10
C SER A 396 14.01 -32.07 -9.96
N SER A 397 15.27 -31.73 -10.18
CA SER A 397 16.21 -31.32 -9.12
C SER A 397 15.77 -30.10 -8.29
N GLY A 398 14.82 -29.32 -8.79
CA GLY A 398 14.24 -28.18 -8.08
C GLY A 398 12.94 -28.46 -7.35
N TRP A 399 12.23 -29.54 -7.70
CA TRP A 399 10.87 -29.79 -7.24
C TRP A 399 10.74 -29.84 -5.71
N TYR A 400 11.53 -30.64 -5.05
CA TYR A 400 11.47 -30.82 -3.61
C TYR A 400 12.11 -29.69 -2.80
N LYS A 401 12.77 -28.75 -3.45
CA LYS A 401 13.32 -27.55 -2.81
C LYS A 401 12.30 -26.42 -2.76
N LEU A 402 11.26 -26.49 -3.60
CA LEU A 402 10.17 -25.53 -3.56
C LEU A 402 9.28 -25.88 -2.36
N ARG A 403 9.15 -24.93 -1.49
CA ARG A 403 8.18 -24.98 -0.41
C ARG A 403 6.90 -24.30 -0.87
N GLU A 404 5.79 -24.73 -0.32
CA GLU A 404 4.50 -24.16 -0.64
C GLU A 404 4.46 -22.64 -0.45
N HIS A 405 5.12 -22.14 0.59
CA HIS A 405 5.21 -20.70 0.86
C HIS A 405 6.14 -19.92 -0.08
N ASP A 406 6.93 -20.58 -0.90
CA ASP A 406 7.73 -19.92 -1.94
C ASP A 406 6.91 -19.58 -3.18
N VAL A 407 5.75 -20.22 -3.34
CA VAL A 407 4.87 -20.09 -4.51
C VAL A 407 3.47 -19.56 -4.18
N VAL A 408 3.08 -19.59 -2.92
CA VAL A 408 1.77 -19.09 -2.46
C VAL A 408 2.02 -17.95 -1.49
N ASN A 409 1.58 -16.78 -1.89
CA ASN A 409 1.59 -15.56 -1.08
C ASN A 409 0.21 -15.31 -0.48
N GLY A 410 -0.03 -14.12 0.03
CA GLY A 410 -1.29 -13.76 0.67
C GLY A 410 -1.21 -13.89 2.19
N TYR A 411 -0.12 -13.38 2.76
CA TYR A 411 0.09 -13.36 4.19
C TYR A 411 -0.60 -12.14 4.83
N GLY A 412 -1.17 -12.32 6.02
CA GLY A 412 -1.63 -11.20 6.83
C GLY A 412 -0.46 -10.34 7.29
N VAL A 413 0.47 -10.93 8.04
CA VAL A 413 1.73 -10.31 8.44
C VAL A 413 2.90 -11.20 8.03
N TYR A 414 3.88 -10.60 7.40
CA TYR A 414 5.13 -11.25 7.04
C TYR A 414 6.31 -10.59 7.76
N GLY A 415 7.14 -11.40 8.39
CA GLY A 415 8.41 -10.99 8.99
C GLY A 415 9.60 -11.62 8.28
N GLU A 416 10.58 -10.83 7.87
CA GLU A 416 11.84 -11.35 7.33
C GLU A 416 13.02 -10.74 8.07
N GLY A 417 13.83 -11.59 8.73
CA GLY A 417 14.90 -11.12 9.58
C GLY A 417 14.42 -10.20 10.70
N THR A 418 13.28 -10.54 11.33
CA THR A 418 12.61 -9.70 12.31
C THR A 418 12.57 -10.39 13.65
N ASP A 419 13.19 -9.79 14.64
CA ASP A 419 13.12 -10.16 16.05
C ASP A 419 12.15 -9.20 16.79
N HIS A 420 11.70 -9.57 17.98
CA HIS A 420 10.88 -8.78 18.89
C HIS A 420 9.58 -8.21 18.25
N LEU A 421 8.96 -8.96 17.34
CA LEU A 421 7.67 -8.58 16.78
C LEU A 421 6.53 -8.98 17.73
N TYR A 422 5.63 -8.05 18.04
CA TYR A 422 4.49 -8.32 18.89
C TYR A 422 3.17 -8.14 18.12
N LEU A 423 2.44 -9.24 17.91
CA LEU A 423 1.11 -9.27 17.29
C LEU A 423 0.06 -9.54 18.38
N SER A 424 -0.86 -8.60 18.57
CA SER A 424 -1.86 -8.73 19.63
C SER A 424 -3.26 -8.24 19.19
N ASN A 425 -4.27 -9.02 19.51
CA ASN A 425 -5.67 -8.65 19.30
C ASN A 425 -6.02 -8.31 17.84
N ASN A 426 -5.36 -8.93 16.85
CA ASN A 426 -5.70 -8.76 15.45
C ASN A 426 -6.73 -9.81 14.99
N PHE A 427 -7.47 -9.49 13.95
CA PHE A 427 -8.30 -10.43 13.20
C PHE A 427 -7.65 -10.72 11.85
N PHE A 428 -7.32 -11.98 11.59
CA PHE A 428 -6.78 -12.47 10.33
C PHE A 428 -7.82 -13.32 9.64
N GLY A 429 -8.55 -12.74 8.66
CA GLY A 429 -9.60 -13.42 7.92
C GLY A 429 -9.23 -13.64 6.46
N LYS A 430 -9.35 -14.89 6.00
CA LYS A 430 -9.15 -15.28 4.59
C LYS A 430 -7.81 -14.80 4.00
N CYS A 431 -6.73 -14.87 4.79
CA CYS A 431 -5.38 -14.75 4.26
C CYS A 431 -5.06 -16.04 3.49
N ARG A 432 -4.86 -15.96 2.18
CA ARG A 432 -4.68 -17.16 1.33
C ARG A 432 -3.47 -18.00 1.74
N GLY A 433 -2.38 -17.35 2.12
CA GLY A 433 -1.20 -18.00 2.71
C GLY A 433 -1.40 -18.23 4.18
N SER A 434 -0.86 -17.36 5.00
CA SER A 434 -0.88 -17.47 6.46
C SER A 434 -1.39 -16.21 7.12
N GLY A 435 -1.94 -16.34 8.32
CA GLY A 435 -2.21 -15.18 9.16
C GLY A 435 -0.90 -14.46 9.52
N TYR A 436 0.05 -15.22 10.05
CA TYR A 436 1.42 -14.80 10.28
C TYR A 436 2.40 -15.78 9.65
N PHE A 437 3.40 -15.24 8.95
CA PHE A 437 4.49 -15.99 8.36
C PHE A 437 5.80 -15.22 8.52
N ALA A 438 6.88 -15.90 8.91
CA ALA A 438 8.19 -15.27 9.00
C ALA A 438 9.31 -16.17 8.51
N LYS A 439 10.36 -15.53 7.97
CA LYS A 439 11.64 -16.18 7.61
C LYS A 439 12.78 -15.55 8.38
N PRO A 440 13.78 -16.34 8.80
CA PRO A 440 15.06 -15.77 9.20
C PRO A 440 15.78 -15.25 7.97
N VAL A 441 16.50 -14.15 8.11
CA VAL A 441 17.39 -13.62 7.07
C VAL A 441 18.79 -13.49 7.64
N SER A 442 19.81 -13.78 6.87
CA SER A 442 21.18 -13.79 7.38
C SER A 442 22.05 -12.67 6.78
N PHE A 443 21.90 -12.34 5.52
CA PHE A 443 22.83 -11.45 4.82
C PHE A 443 22.77 -9.96 5.26
N ARG A 444 21.66 -9.54 5.89
CA ARG A 444 21.48 -8.16 6.39
C ARG A 444 21.82 -8.00 7.87
N MET A 445 22.17 -9.07 8.56
CA MET A 445 22.45 -9.05 10.00
C MET A 445 23.72 -8.27 10.37
N GLU A 446 24.71 -8.24 9.47
CA GLU A 446 26.00 -7.57 9.70
C GLU A 446 25.96 -6.06 9.34
N GLN A 447 24.85 -5.58 8.80
CA GLN A 447 24.71 -4.20 8.38
C GLN A 447 23.94 -3.41 9.45
N ASP A 448 24.60 -2.57 10.23
CA ASP A 448 23.98 -1.84 11.35
C ASP A 448 22.73 -1.06 10.96
N MET A 449 22.74 -0.38 9.82
CA MET A 449 21.56 0.36 9.34
C MET A 449 20.37 -0.52 9.00
N MET A 450 20.60 -1.78 8.66
CA MET A 450 19.55 -2.71 8.27
C MET A 450 18.89 -3.38 9.48
N ARG A 451 19.56 -3.46 10.62
CA ARG A 451 19.08 -4.08 11.86
C ARG A 451 18.47 -5.47 11.64
N GLY A 452 19.13 -6.29 10.83
CA GLY A 452 18.66 -7.65 10.54
C GLY A 452 18.66 -8.53 11.77
N GLY A 453 17.52 -9.14 12.07
CA GLY A 453 17.30 -10.11 13.12
C GLY A 453 17.38 -11.56 12.62
N THR A 454 17.00 -12.49 13.46
CA THR A 454 17.08 -13.95 13.23
C THR A 454 15.73 -14.65 13.24
N GLY A 455 14.62 -13.93 13.34
CA GLY A 455 13.26 -14.48 13.37
C GLY A 455 12.90 -15.09 14.72
N ARG A 456 13.27 -14.45 15.83
CA ARG A 456 12.98 -14.93 17.20
C ARG A 456 12.37 -13.83 18.06
N ASP A 457 11.96 -14.26 19.26
CA ASP A 457 11.34 -13.40 20.27
C ASP A 457 10.04 -12.70 19.76
N THR A 458 9.40 -13.31 18.77
CA THR A 458 8.08 -12.88 18.28
C THR A 458 7.00 -13.40 19.23
N ARG A 459 6.05 -12.54 19.58
CA ARG A 459 4.91 -12.85 20.44
C ARG A 459 3.60 -12.67 19.71
N ILE A 460 2.81 -13.74 19.63
CA ILE A 460 1.51 -13.76 18.94
C ILE A 460 0.43 -14.07 19.97
N PHE A 461 -0.19 -13.03 20.53
CA PHE A 461 -1.09 -13.15 21.66
C PHE A 461 -2.48 -12.61 21.36
N ASN A 462 -3.53 -13.34 21.74
CA ASN A 462 -4.91 -12.88 21.72
C ASN A 462 -5.45 -12.56 20.31
N ASN A 463 -4.90 -13.16 19.26
CA ASN A 463 -5.38 -12.93 17.90
C ASN A 463 -6.50 -13.89 17.54
N PHE A 464 -7.27 -13.51 16.54
CA PHE A 464 -8.31 -14.31 15.97
C PHE A 464 -7.97 -14.64 14.51
N PHE A 465 -7.73 -15.93 14.22
CA PHE A 465 -7.42 -16.44 12.88
C PHE A 465 -8.65 -17.14 12.30
N TYR A 466 -9.08 -16.73 11.11
CA TYR A 466 -10.26 -17.24 10.42
C TYR A 466 -9.94 -17.65 8.98
N GLU A 467 -10.14 -18.91 8.64
CA GLU A 467 -9.98 -19.45 7.27
C GLU A 467 -8.65 -19.01 6.59
N CYS A 468 -7.53 -19.02 7.31
CA CYS A 468 -6.22 -18.83 6.72
C CYS A 468 -5.84 -20.06 5.89
N GLY A 469 -5.37 -19.86 4.65
CA GLY A 469 -5.30 -20.93 3.67
C GLY A 469 -4.27 -22.01 3.98
N GLN A 470 -3.02 -21.65 4.30
CA GLN A 470 -1.96 -22.60 4.62
C GLN A 470 -1.77 -22.79 6.11
N SER A 471 -1.69 -21.68 6.84
CA SER A 471 -1.51 -21.72 8.30
C SER A 471 -2.11 -20.49 8.97
N ALA A 472 -2.42 -20.63 10.24
CA ALA A 472 -2.69 -19.49 11.09
C ALA A 472 -1.35 -18.81 11.47
N ILE A 473 -0.39 -19.62 11.91
CA ILE A 473 0.95 -19.17 12.33
C ILE A 473 2.01 -20.08 11.72
N THR A 474 3.02 -19.46 11.09
CA THR A 474 4.27 -20.12 10.71
C THR A 474 5.43 -19.38 11.33
N PHE A 475 6.01 -19.96 12.36
CA PHE A 475 7.23 -19.46 12.98
C PHE A 475 8.48 -19.92 12.21
N PRO A 476 9.51 -19.07 12.07
CA PRO A 476 10.77 -19.50 11.48
C PRO A 476 11.49 -20.53 12.34
N THR A 477 11.44 -20.37 13.67
CA THR A 477 12.06 -21.26 14.65
C THR A 477 11.18 -21.41 15.88
N GLN A 478 11.57 -22.31 16.79
CA GLN A 478 10.88 -22.50 18.07
C GLN A 478 11.11 -21.38 19.12
N HIS A 479 12.00 -20.43 18.84
CA HIS A 479 12.34 -19.34 19.76
C HIS A 479 11.36 -18.16 19.66
N ASN A 480 10.07 -18.49 19.72
CA ASN A 480 8.96 -17.56 19.60
C ASN A 480 7.86 -17.99 20.58
N GLU A 481 6.84 -17.18 20.77
CA GLU A 481 5.75 -17.43 21.71
C GLU A 481 4.38 -17.22 21.08
N ALA A 482 3.44 -18.10 21.40
CA ALA A 482 2.03 -17.91 21.06
C ALA A 482 1.18 -18.21 22.31
N GLU A 483 0.17 -17.37 22.59
CA GLU A 483 -0.71 -17.58 23.73
C GLU A 483 -2.10 -17.00 23.51
N ASN A 484 -3.11 -17.76 23.93
CA ASN A 484 -4.52 -17.36 23.97
C ASN A 484 -5.10 -16.91 22.62
N ASN A 485 -4.67 -17.52 21.53
CA ASN A 485 -5.22 -17.24 20.22
C ASN A 485 -6.47 -18.09 19.96
N CYS A 486 -7.37 -17.58 19.10
CA CYS A 486 -8.53 -18.29 18.62
C CYS A 486 -8.34 -18.68 17.15
N TYR A 487 -8.55 -19.96 16.84
CA TYR A 487 -8.38 -20.56 15.53
C TYR A 487 -9.73 -21.05 15.01
N ALA A 488 -10.36 -20.28 14.12
CA ALA A 488 -11.66 -20.59 13.57
C ALA A 488 -11.57 -21.11 12.14
N ASN A 489 -12.25 -22.21 11.86
CA ASN A 489 -12.36 -22.82 10.53
C ASN A 489 -11.00 -23.08 9.84
N GLN A 490 -9.95 -23.36 10.60
CA GLN A 490 -8.61 -23.60 10.04
C GLN A 490 -8.50 -24.99 9.36
N PRO A 491 -7.66 -25.15 8.32
CA PRO A 491 -7.30 -26.46 7.79
C PRO A 491 -6.48 -27.27 8.81
N SER A 492 -6.13 -28.51 8.50
CA SER A 492 -5.20 -29.29 9.35
C SER A 492 -3.78 -28.76 9.23
N GLY A 493 -2.97 -28.93 10.29
CA GLY A 493 -1.57 -28.54 10.29
C GLY A 493 -1.35 -27.04 10.19
N TYR A 494 -2.24 -26.26 10.78
CA TYR A 494 -2.27 -24.80 10.65
C TYR A 494 -1.29 -24.07 11.57
N LEU A 495 -0.55 -24.77 12.41
CA LEU A 495 0.49 -24.21 13.29
C LEU A 495 1.83 -24.82 12.90
N ARG A 496 2.77 -23.99 12.48
CA ARG A 496 3.99 -24.46 11.83
C ARG A 496 5.25 -23.86 12.42
N VAL A 497 6.33 -24.65 12.40
CA VAL A 497 7.71 -24.21 12.68
C VAL A 497 8.59 -24.69 11.53
N MET A 498 9.28 -23.76 10.85
CA MET A 498 10.03 -24.06 9.63
C MET A 498 11.37 -24.75 9.89
N TYR A 499 12.12 -24.29 10.89
CA TYR A 499 13.47 -24.76 11.14
C TYR A 499 13.61 -25.30 12.57
N PRO A 500 14.42 -26.35 12.80
CA PRO A 500 15.17 -27.08 11.78
C PRO A 500 14.25 -27.90 10.87
N GLU A 501 14.69 -28.11 9.62
CA GLU A 501 13.97 -28.99 8.70
C GLU A 501 13.91 -30.45 9.20
N PRO A 502 12.82 -31.20 8.87
CA PRO A 502 11.66 -30.79 8.07
C PRO A 502 10.71 -29.86 8.83
N GLU A 503 9.95 -29.03 8.08
CA GLU A 503 8.91 -28.18 8.68
C GLU A 503 7.90 -29.01 9.49
N VAL A 504 7.63 -28.54 10.70
CA VAL A 504 6.65 -29.16 11.59
C VAL A 504 5.27 -28.52 11.37
N CYS A 505 4.26 -29.33 11.11
CA CYS A 505 2.87 -28.89 10.90
C CYS A 505 1.97 -29.57 11.94
N LEU A 506 1.41 -28.78 12.84
CA LEU A 506 0.64 -29.26 13.99
C LEU A 506 -0.76 -28.62 14.05
N ASP A 507 -1.68 -29.34 14.71
CA ASP A 507 -2.92 -28.77 15.20
C ASP A 507 -2.74 -28.30 16.66
N LEU A 508 -3.67 -27.52 17.20
CA LEU A 508 -3.53 -26.87 18.50
C LEU A 508 -3.20 -27.84 19.65
N LYS A 509 -3.78 -29.04 19.66
CA LYS A 509 -3.51 -30.02 20.72
C LYS A 509 -2.03 -30.39 20.78
N THR A 510 -1.47 -30.79 19.65
CA THR A 510 -0.07 -31.20 19.55
C THR A 510 0.89 -30.01 19.67
N TRP A 511 0.47 -28.82 19.26
CA TRP A 511 1.19 -27.56 19.46
C TRP A 511 1.40 -27.26 20.95
N LYS A 512 0.34 -27.42 21.75
CA LYS A 512 0.40 -27.30 23.22
C LYS A 512 1.30 -28.34 23.84
N GLU A 513 1.15 -29.60 23.43
CA GLU A 513 1.89 -30.74 23.99
C GLU A 513 3.38 -30.70 23.62
N PHE A 514 3.69 -30.31 22.37
CA PHE A 514 5.05 -30.41 21.82
C PHE A 514 5.91 -29.17 22.12
N TYR A 515 5.36 -27.98 21.92
CA TYR A 515 6.10 -26.72 22.11
C TYR A 515 5.72 -25.96 23.39
N GLY A 516 4.63 -26.30 24.03
CA GLY A 516 4.13 -25.55 25.19
C GLY A 516 3.45 -24.23 24.80
N PHE A 517 3.24 -23.98 23.49
CA PHE A 517 2.62 -22.76 23.01
C PHE A 517 1.10 -22.80 23.13
N ASP A 518 0.47 -21.63 23.21
CA ASP A 518 -0.98 -21.45 23.17
C ASP A 518 -1.77 -22.26 24.19
N GLN A 519 -1.29 -22.37 25.43
CA GLN A 519 -1.91 -23.20 26.46
C GLN A 519 -3.38 -22.85 26.70
N ASN A 520 -3.73 -21.57 26.56
CA ASN A 520 -5.11 -21.07 26.63
C ASN A 520 -5.76 -20.87 25.25
N GLY A 521 -5.05 -21.18 24.17
CA GLY A 521 -5.60 -21.11 22.81
C GLY A 521 -6.79 -22.02 22.60
N GLN A 522 -7.68 -21.67 21.68
CA GLN A 522 -8.90 -22.39 21.40
C GLN A 522 -9.18 -22.56 19.91
N THR A 523 -9.85 -23.64 19.55
CA THR A 523 -10.38 -23.85 18.20
C THR A 523 -11.87 -23.61 18.18
N ALA A 524 -12.34 -22.96 17.13
CA ALA A 524 -13.75 -22.61 16.98
C ALA A 524 -14.26 -22.85 15.57
N TRP A 525 -15.56 -22.72 15.39
CA TRP A 525 -16.18 -22.55 14.09
C TRP A 525 -17.20 -21.41 14.13
N VAL A 526 -17.27 -20.64 13.07
CA VAL A 526 -18.12 -19.45 12.94
C VAL A 526 -18.24 -19.12 11.45
N SER A 527 -19.30 -18.46 11.05
CA SER A 527 -19.39 -17.80 9.75
C SER A 527 -19.11 -16.32 9.90
N VAL A 528 -18.18 -15.81 9.12
CA VAL A 528 -17.84 -14.38 9.11
C VAL A 528 -18.10 -13.81 7.72
N LYS A 529 -18.82 -12.70 7.67
CA LYS A 529 -19.06 -11.93 6.45
C LYS A 529 -18.53 -10.52 6.65
N VAL A 530 -17.70 -10.07 5.71
CA VAL A 530 -17.22 -8.69 5.64
C VAL A 530 -17.74 -8.08 4.35
N ASP A 531 -18.32 -6.89 4.46
CA ASP A 531 -18.66 -6.03 3.34
C ASP A 531 -17.58 -4.95 3.24
N THR A 532 -16.71 -5.08 2.22
CA THR A 532 -15.54 -4.21 2.05
C THR A 532 -15.89 -2.86 1.41
N GLU A 533 -17.10 -2.70 0.90
CA GLU A 533 -17.59 -1.40 0.43
C GLU A 533 -18.30 -0.62 1.53
N ALA A 534 -19.13 -1.32 2.33
CA ALA A 534 -19.84 -0.71 3.45
C ALA A 534 -19.02 -0.66 4.74
N TYR A 535 -17.82 -1.24 4.75
CA TYR A 535 -16.97 -1.42 5.94
C TYR A 535 -17.73 -1.99 7.13
N THR A 536 -18.30 -3.17 6.93
CA THR A 536 -19.02 -3.87 8.01
C THR A 536 -18.56 -5.32 8.16
N ILE A 537 -18.65 -5.84 9.38
CA ILE A 537 -18.40 -7.25 9.70
C ILE A 537 -19.57 -7.83 10.48
N THR A 538 -19.91 -9.08 10.17
CA THR A 538 -20.98 -9.83 10.85
C THR A 538 -20.47 -11.22 11.18
N PHE A 539 -20.75 -11.67 12.38
CA PHE A 539 -20.48 -13.04 12.84
C PHE A 539 -21.82 -13.79 12.96
N ASP A 540 -21.87 -15.02 12.45
CA ASP A 540 -23.07 -15.85 12.50
C ASP A 540 -22.70 -17.29 12.89
N GLU A 541 -23.60 -17.96 13.58
CA GLU A 541 -23.50 -19.41 13.74
C GLU A 541 -23.49 -20.08 12.37
N ALA A 542 -22.44 -20.81 12.08
CA ALA A 542 -22.38 -21.54 10.84
C ALA A 542 -23.56 -22.53 10.77
N ALA A 543 -24.43 -22.41 9.77
CA ALA A 543 -25.58 -23.28 9.58
C ALA A 543 -25.18 -24.76 9.41
N LYS A 544 -23.95 -25.04 9.07
CA LYS A 544 -23.34 -26.37 9.00
C LYS A 544 -21.95 -26.33 9.60
N LYS A 545 -21.69 -27.23 10.54
CA LYS A 545 -20.33 -27.45 11.05
C LYS A 545 -19.39 -27.76 9.89
N PRO A 546 -18.29 -27.03 9.71
CA PRO A 546 -17.34 -27.31 8.65
C PRO A 546 -16.84 -28.75 8.72
N VAL A 547 -16.76 -29.42 7.58
CA VAL A 547 -16.17 -30.75 7.50
C VAL A 547 -14.67 -30.57 7.37
N PHE A 548 -13.93 -30.90 8.41
CA PHE A 548 -12.46 -30.89 8.39
C PHE A 548 -11.95 -32.30 8.06
N PHE A 549 -11.04 -32.41 7.13
CA PHE A 549 -10.58 -33.70 6.57
C PHE A 549 -9.91 -34.64 7.57
N HIS A 550 -9.34 -34.11 8.67
CA HIS A 550 -8.68 -34.92 9.70
C HIS A 550 -9.02 -34.49 11.13
N GLY A 551 -10.18 -33.89 11.35
CA GLY A 551 -10.50 -33.24 12.61
C GLY A 551 -11.02 -34.16 13.71
N GLN A 552 -10.14 -34.66 14.56
CA GLN A 552 -10.52 -35.14 15.88
C GLN A 552 -10.55 -33.99 16.93
N GLU A 553 -10.19 -32.78 16.53
CA GLU A 553 -10.18 -31.62 17.40
C GLU A 553 -11.61 -31.22 17.80
N LYS A 554 -11.84 -31.14 19.10
CA LYS A 554 -13.11 -30.64 19.62
C LYS A 554 -13.15 -29.13 19.47
N ARG A 555 -13.87 -28.66 18.45
CA ARG A 555 -14.07 -27.23 18.21
C ARG A 555 -15.35 -26.74 18.87
N ILE A 556 -15.31 -25.55 19.41
CA ILE A 556 -16.48 -24.89 20.01
C ILE A 556 -17.14 -23.95 18.99
N ASN A 557 -18.45 -23.76 19.09
CA ASN A 557 -19.11 -22.65 18.44
C ASN A 557 -18.68 -21.36 19.16
N LEU A 558 -18.06 -20.45 18.42
CA LEU A 558 -17.49 -19.24 18.99
C LEU A 558 -18.55 -18.34 19.63
N ILE A 559 -19.71 -18.21 18.99
CA ILE A 559 -20.81 -17.34 19.47
C ILE A 559 -21.39 -17.89 20.77
N ASP A 560 -21.73 -19.19 20.79
CA ASP A 560 -22.37 -19.84 21.95
C ASP A 560 -21.44 -20.01 23.15
N ASN A 561 -20.14 -19.87 22.93
CA ASN A 561 -19.15 -20.16 23.96
C ASN A 561 -18.18 -18.99 24.16
N ALA A 562 -18.56 -17.79 23.74
CA ALA A 562 -17.72 -16.60 23.88
C ALA A 562 -17.33 -16.34 25.36
N GLU A 563 -18.24 -16.63 26.31
CA GLU A 563 -17.98 -16.51 27.73
C GLU A 563 -17.00 -17.55 28.28
N LYS A 564 -16.76 -18.65 27.55
CA LYS A 564 -15.79 -19.70 27.94
C LYS A 564 -14.38 -19.43 27.46
N LEU A 565 -14.21 -18.42 26.60
CA LEU A 565 -12.88 -17.96 26.22
C LEU A 565 -12.22 -17.36 27.46
N LYS A 566 -11.04 -17.88 27.81
CA LYS A 566 -10.37 -17.42 29.02
C LYS A 566 -9.95 -15.96 28.87
N PRO A 567 -10.09 -15.19 29.97
CA PRO A 567 -9.61 -13.82 29.98
C PRO A 567 -8.12 -13.75 29.75
N VAL A 568 -7.73 -12.70 29.08
CA VAL A 568 -6.35 -12.38 28.73
C VAL A 568 -5.85 -11.35 29.73
N SER A 569 -4.61 -11.49 30.20
CA SER A 569 -3.97 -10.35 30.85
C SER A 569 -3.77 -9.24 29.82
N THR A 570 -4.48 -8.15 30.00
CA THR A 570 -4.36 -6.98 29.12
C THR A 570 -3.01 -6.30 29.36
N ASN A 571 -2.20 -6.23 28.31
CA ASN A 571 -1.07 -5.31 28.29
C ASN A 571 -1.62 -3.88 28.25
N THR A 572 -1.05 -2.97 29.01
CA THR A 572 -1.43 -1.54 29.02
C THR A 572 -1.36 -0.89 27.63
N LEU A 573 -0.47 -1.38 26.75
CA LEU A 573 -0.35 -0.90 25.37
C LEU A 573 -1.54 -1.31 24.47
N THR A 574 -2.23 -2.39 24.80
CA THR A 574 -3.37 -2.93 24.06
C THR A 574 -4.68 -2.87 24.84
N ALA A 575 -4.78 -1.95 25.79
CA ALA A 575 -5.93 -1.81 26.67
C ALA A 575 -7.23 -1.40 25.96
N GLY A 576 -7.15 -0.79 24.77
CA GLY A 576 -8.27 -0.49 23.92
C GLY A 576 -8.52 -1.56 22.86
N ASP A 577 -9.75 -1.68 22.39
CA ASP A 577 -10.12 -2.50 21.24
C ASP A 577 -10.00 -1.73 19.90
N PHE A 578 -10.50 -2.29 18.81
CA PHE A 578 -10.49 -1.65 17.49
C PHE A 578 -11.17 -0.26 17.47
N PHE A 579 -12.18 -0.07 18.27
CA PHE A 579 -12.91 1.20 18.37
C PHE A 579 -12.32 2.16 19.41
N GLY A 580 -11.29 1.71 20.15
CA GLY A 580 -10.72 2.46 21.27
C GLY A 580 -11.46 2.29 22.58
N GLU A 581 -12.44 1.37 22.64
CA GLU A 581 -13.13 0.99 23.87
C GLU A 581 -12.19 0.22 24.81
N ALA A 582 -12.26 0.53 26.11
CA ALA A 582 -11.42 -0.14 27.09
C ALA A 582 -11.76 -1.64 27.18
N ARG A 583 -10.74 -2.48 27.11
CA ARG A 583 -10.88 -3.92 27.34
C ARG A 583 -11.02 -4.19 28.82
N GLY A 584 -12.04 -4.96 29.20
CA GLY A 584 -12.19 -5.48 30.54
C GLY A 584 -11.21 -6.62 30.84
N GLU A 585 -11.25 -7.14 32.08
CA GLU A 585 -10.45 -8.31 32.50
C GLU A 585 -10.75 -9.58 31.69
N GLN A 586 -11.92 -9.63 31.05
CA GLN A 586 -12.35 -10.69 30.15
C GLN A 586 -12.52 -10.08 28.76
N SER A 587 -11.51 -10.17 27.91
CA SER A 587 -11.61 -9.72 26.54
C SER A 587 -11.62 -10.90 25.57
N PHE A 588 -12.39 -10.74 24.51
CA PHE A 588 -12.43 -11.68 23.40
C PHE A 588 -11.08 -11.63 22.62
N PRO A 589 -10.52 -12.76 22.14
CA PRO A 589 -9.38 -12.72 21.23
C PRO A 589 -9.76 -12.00 19.93
N GLY A 590 -8.87 -11.17 19.43
CA GLY A 590 -9.13 -10.34 18.25
C GLY A 590 -9.43 -8.88 18.59
N PRO A 591 -9.82 -8.08 17.63
CA PRO A 591 -9.89 -6.62 17.76
C PRO A 591 -11.15 -6.11 18.47
N PHE A 592 -12.10 -6.98 18.84
CA PHE A 592 -13.34 -6.60 19.48
C PHE A 592 -13.38 -7.03 20.94
N THR A 593 -14.02 -6.25 21.82
CA THR A 593 -14.25 -6.62 23.22
C THR A 593 -15.24 -7.77 23.37
N SER A 594 -16.23 -7.84 22.48
CA SER A 594 -17.22 -8.91 22.41
C SER A 594 -17.81 -9.00 21.00
N ILE A 595 -18.38 -10.16 20.67
CA ILE A 595 -19.13 -10.37 19.43
C ILE A 595 -20.53 -10.90 19.77
N GLU A 596 -21.53 -10.44 19.02
CA GLU A 596 -22.92 -10.88 19.12
C GLU A 596 -23.36 -11.54 17.81
N ASN A 597 -24.15 -12.60 17.93
CA ASN A 597 -24.67 -13.34 16.79
C ASN A 597 -25.48 -12.43 15.85
N LYS A 598 -25.16 -12.43 14.55
CA LYS A 598 -25.81 -11.67 13.47
C LYS A 598 -25.81 -10.14 13.64
N LYS A 599 -25.10 -9.64 14.62
CA LYS A 599 -24.93 -8.18 14.76
C LYS A 599 -23.96 -7.69 13.69
N VAL A 600 -24.35 -6.59 13.06
CA VAL A 600 -23.51 -5.88 12.09
C VAL A 600 -22.68 -4.84 12.83
N TYR A 601 -21.38 -4.95 12.74
CA TYR A 601 -20.44 -3.99 13.31
C TYR A 601 -19.89 -3.12 12.17
N SER A 602 -19.89 -1.80 12.34
CA SER A 602 -19.14 -0.90 11.45
C SER A 602 -17.66 -1.00 11.79
N ILE A 603 -16.84 -1.19 10.78
CA ILE A 603 -15.38 -1.34 10.94
C ILE A 603 -14.58 -0.23 10.24
N ASP A 604 -15.21 0.88 9.83
CA ASP A 604 -14.46 2.07 9.40
C ASP A 604 -13.79 2.69 10.63
N PRO A 605 -12.46 2.63 10.74
CA PRO A 605 -11.75 3.10 11.93
C PRO A 605 -11.49 4.60 11.90
N ARG A 606 -11.71 5.25 10.76
CA ARG A 606 -11.24 6.62 10.52
C ARG A 606 -12.04 7.62 11.35
N LYS A 607 -11.34 8.53 11.97
CA LYS A 607 -11.94 9.70 12.61
C LYS A 607 -12.10 10.79 11.56
N LYS A 608 -13.29 11.35 11.45
CA LYS A 608 -13.51 12.52 10.59
C LYS A 608 -12.77 13.71 11.21
N ILE A 609 -11.81 14.23 10.45
CA ILE A 609 -11.11 15.46 10.80
C ILE A 609 -11.86 16.59 10.09
N TYR A 610 -12.49 17.47 10.87
CA TYR A 610 -13.24 18.63 10.36
C TYR A 610 -12.33 19.85 10.24
#